data_ae3c38db35c4451d3455e5e42fe2184b
#
_entry.id   ae3c38db35c4451d3455e5e42fe2184b
#
_cell.length_a   1.000
_cell.length_b   1.000
_cell.length_c   1.000
_cell.angle_alpha   90.00
_cell.angle_beta   90.00
_cell.angle_gamma   90.00
#
_symmetry.space_group_name_H-M   'P 1'
#
loop_
_entity.id
_entity.type
_entity.pdbx_description
1 polymer ?
#
loop_
_entity_poly.entity_id
_entity_poly.type
_entity_poly.pdbx_seq_one_letter_code
_entity_poly.pdbx_strand_id
1 'polypeptide(L)'
;HHSNIVPWQILRDELGIELKYIPMASDGGLDMDYASDLISDNTKLVAVTAMSNALGNITEISPIVKLAKKVGALVLLDGAQSAPHLKTDFQLLDIDFFACSAHKMLGPTGIGLLWAKMEHLATMRPFMGGGDMILTVNMENSTWADIPAKFEAGTPNIAGAIGFGTACDYLADVGMQNIRDHEMQITQYALDRLEKIERVQVFGPLDSTKRGGVISFNVDGIHP
;
A
#
# COMPACT_ATOMS: atom_id res chain seq x y z
N HIS A 1 -2.35 -0.12 -8.85
CA HIS A 1 -3.78 -0.15 -8.48
C HIS A 1 -4.39 1.23 -8.59
N HIS A 2 -5.70 1.31 -8.94
CA HIS A 2 -6.41 2.59 -9.14
C HIS A 2 -6.30 3.54 -7.95
N SER A 3 -6.35 3.02 -6.72
CA SER A 3 -6.24 3.84 -5.49
C SER A 3 -4.86 4.50 -5.33
N ASN A 4 -3.83 3.99 -6.01
CA ASN A 4 -2.50 4.57 -6.03
C ASN A 4 -2.14 5.20 -7.40
N ILE A 5 -3.15 5.51 -8.21
CA ILE A 5 -3.02 6.21 -9.50
C ILE A 5 -3.94 7.43 -9.51
N VAL A 6 -5.25 7.22 -9.33
CA VAL A 6 -6.27 8.24 -9.51
C VAL A 6 -6.08 9.46 -8.58
N PRO A 7 -5.76 9.33 -7.28
CA PRO A 7 -5.52 10.49 -6.43
C PRO A 7 -4.40 11.39 -6.96
N TRP A 8 -3.33 10.79 -7.48
CA TRP A 8 -2.21 11.54 -8.06
C TRP A 8 -2.58 12.23 -9.38
N GLN A 9 -3.46 11.63 -10.19
CA GLN A 9 -4.00 12.27 -11.40
C GLN A 9 -4.85 13.50 -11.05
N ILE A 10 -5.70 13.40 -10.01
CA ILE A 10 -6.48 14.53 -9.50
C ILE A 10 -5.54 15.67 -9.05
N LEU A 11 -4.53 15.35 -8.25
CA LEU A 11 -3.55 16.35 -7.81
C LEU A 11 -2.74 16.94 -8.96
N ARG A 12 -2.42 16.16 -9.98
CA ARG A 12 -1.78 16.66 -11.20
C ARG A 12 -2.65 17.71 -11.87
N ASP A 13 -3.93 17.43 -12.01
CA ASP A 13 -4.87 18.32 -12.70
C ASP A 13 -5.16 19.59 -11.88
N GLU A 14 -5.15 19.50 -10.55
CA GLU A 14 -5.39 20.63 -9.64
C GLU A 14 -4.15 21.49 -9.40
N LEU A 15 -2.98 20.87 -9.25
CA LEU A 15 -1.75 21.56 -8.79
C LEU A 15 -0.67 21.66 -9.87
N GLY A 16 -0.86 21.06 -11.04
CA GLY A 16 0.12 21.06 -12.13
C GLY A 16 1.41 20.27 -11.82
N ILE A 17 1.35 19.29 -10.91
CA ILE A 17 2.50 18.42 -10.64
C ILE A 17 2.78 17.51 -11.84
N GLU A 18 4.04 17.17 -12.06
CA GLU A 18 4.43 16.17 -13.04
C GLU A 18 4.27 14.76 -12.43
N LEU A 19 3.54 13.89 -13.12
CA LEU A 19 3.32 12.50 -12.71
C LEU A 19 4.05 11.57 -13.67
N LYS A 20 4.94 10.74 -13.12
CA LYS A 20 5.72 9.74 -13.85
C LYS A 20 5.43 8.34 -13.33
N TYR A 21 5.61 7.34 -14.19
CA TYR A 21 5.34 5.95 -13.84
C TYR A 21 6.57 5.08 -14.08
N ILE A 22 6.92 4.26 -13.08
CA ILE A 22 7.92 3.20 -13.25
C ILE A 22 7.26 2.07 -14.05
N PRO A 23 7.81 1.68 -15.20
CA PRO A 23 7.26 0.58 -15.98
C PRO A 23 7.30 -0.75 -15.24
N MET A 24 6.47 -1.68 -15.68
CA MET A 24 6.51 -3.05 -15.23
C MET A 24 7.56 -3.83 -16.05
N ALA A 25 8.41 -4.57 -15.37
CA ALA A 25 9.34 -5.51 -15.98
C ALA A 25 8.63 -6.77 -16.50
N SER A 26 9.30 -7.57 -17.29
CA SER A 26 8.72 -8.78 -17.92
C SER A 26 8.28 -9.86 -16.92
N ASP A 27 8.86 -9.87 -15.73
CA ASP A 27 8.50 -10.77 -14.61
C ASP A 27 7.33 -10.26 -13.76
N GLY A 28 6.78 -9.09 -14.10
CA GLY A 28 5.69 -8.44 -13.36
C GLY A 28 6.16 -7.56 -12.19
N GLY A 29 7.46 -7.47 -11.92
CA GLY A 29 8.06 -6.54 -10.99
C GLY A 29 8.16 -5.11 -11.54
N LEU A 30 8.81 -4.21 -10.81
CA LEU A 30 9.13 -2.87 -11.30
C LEU A 30 10.46 -2.87 -12.05
N ASP A 31 10.53 -2.14 -13.15
CA ASP A 31 11.79 -1.89 -13.87
C ASP A 31 12.67 -0.96 -13.05
N MET A 32 13.62 -1.55 -12.32
CA MET A 32 14.49 -0.83 -11.39
C MET A 32 15.58 -0.02 -12.09
N ASP A 33 16.00 -0.41 -13.29
CA ASP A 33 16.94 0.37 -14.09
C ASP A 33 16.26 1.66 -14.55
N TYR A 34 15.06 1.54 -15.08
CA TYR A 34 14.26 2.70 -15.44
C TYR A 34 13.90 3.57 -14.21
N ALA A 35 13.61 2.98 -13.08
CA ALA A 35 13.34 3.70 -11.84
C ALA A 35 14.53 4.56 -11.41
N SER A 36 15.76 4.07 -11.57
CA SER A 36 16.97 4.81 -11.20
C SER A 36 17.18 6.07 -12.06
N ASP A 37 16.79 6.04 -13.33
CA ASP A 37 16.86 7.17 -14.24
C ASP A 37 15.70 8.16 -14.04
N LEU A 38 14.54 7.64 -13.63
CA LEU A 38 13.31 8.42 -13.45
C LEU A 38 13.30 9.24 -12.15
N ILE A 39 13.81 8.65 -11.06
CA ILE A 39 13.86 9.29 -9.74
C ILE A 39 15.04 10.27 -9.70
N SER A 40 14.74 11.56 -9.56
CA SER A 40 15.70 12.65 -9.65
C SER A 40 15.47 13.70 -8.54
N ASP A 41 16.32 14.71 -8.44
CA ASP A 41 16.21 15.80 -7.46
C ASP A 41 14.87 16.56 -7.52
N ASN A 42 14.15 16.45 -8.65
CA ASN A 42 12.80 17.00 -8.79
C ASN A 42 11.71 16.10 -8.20
N THR A 43 12.02 14.83 -7.90
CA THR A 43 11.06 13.89 -7.33
C THR A 43 10.76 14.27 -5.87
N LYS A 44 9.48 14.43 -5.54
CA LYS A 44 9.02 14.80 -4.18
C LYS A 44 8.46 13.60 -3.43
N LEU A 45 7.80 12.69 -4.16
CA LEU A 45 7.16 11.51 -3.58
C LEU A 45 7.29 10.34 -4.54
N VAL A 46 7.63 9.17 -4.01
CA VAL A 46 7.57 7.89 -4.69
C VAL A 46 6.49 7.05 -4.03
N ALA A 47 5.38 6.79 -4.74
CA ALA A 47 4.26 6.00 -4.25
C ALA A 47 4.24 4.64 -4.94
N VAL A 48 4.41 3.56 -4.18
CA VAL A 48 4.48 2.19 -4.72
C VAL A 48 3.58 1.24 -3.96
N THR A 49 3.08 0.21 -4.64
CA THR A 49 2.31 -0.88 -4.04
C THR A 49 3.27 -1.95 -3.52
N ALA A 50 3.10 -2.37 -2.26
CA ALA A 50 3.95 -3.41 -1.66
C ALA A 50 3.69 -4.80 -2.25
N MET A 51 2.43 -5.10 -2.60
CA MET A 51 2.03 -6.34 -3.24
C MET A 51 0.89 -6.11 -4.23
N SER A 52 1.03 -6.65 -5.45
CA SER A 52 0.02 -6.49 -6.49
C SER A 52 -1.25 -7.29 -6.18
N ASN A 53 -2.41 -6.65 -6.33
CA ASN A 53 -3.70 -7.33 -6.23
C ASN A 53 -4.06 -8.16 -7.47
N ALA A 54 -3.36 -7.96 -8.58
CA ALA A 54 -3.60 -8.67 -9.84
C ALA A 54 -2.61 -9.81 -10.08
N LEU A 55 -1.32 -9.52 -10.03
CA LEU A 55 -0.27 -10.51 -10.31
C LEU A 55 0.24 -11.21 -9.05
N GLY A 56 -0.04 -10.66 -7.88
CA GLY A 56 0.45 -11.18 -6.61
C GLY A 56 1.93 -10.86 -6.32
N ASN A 57 2.68 -10.32 -7.28
CA ASN A 57 4.10 -10.04 -7.07
C ASN A 57 4.33 -9.10 -5.88
N ILE A 58 5.34 -9.41 -5.09
CA ILE A 58 5.81 -8.64 -3.95
C ILE A 58 6.90 -7.69 -4.44
N THR A 59 6.72 -6.40 -4.18
CA THR A 59 7.69 -5.37 -4.57
C THR A 59 8.88 -5.34 -3.61
N GLU A 60 10.08 -5.34 -4.14
CA GLU A 60 11.30 -5.10 -3.37
C GLU A 60 11.39 -3.62 -2.99
N ILE A 61 10.99 -3.28 -1.76
CA ILE A 61 10.85 -1.88 -1.31
C ILE A 61 12.19 -1.22 -1.04
N SER A 62 13.16 -1.94 -0.45
CA SER A 62 14.44 -1.35 -0.01
C SER A 62 15.23 -0.66 -1.13
N PRO A 63 15.34 -1.20 -2.36
CA PRO A 63 15.99 -0.48 -3.46
C PRO A 63 15.31 0.83 -3.82
N ILE A 64 13.97 0.85 -3.84
CA ILE A 64 13.16 2.03 -4.15
C ILE A 64 13.36 3.11 -3.09
N VAL A 65 13.30 2.72 -1.82
CA VAL A 65 13.55 3.65 -0.70
C VAL A 65 14.94 4.27 -0.80
N LYS A 66 15.97 3.47 -1.09
CA LYS A 66 17.33 3.97 -1.27
C LYS A 66 17.43 5.01 -2.40
N LEU A 67 16.78 4.76 -3.53
CA LEU A 67 16.75 5.72 -4.65
C LEU A 67 16.01 7.01 -4.25
N ALA A 68 14.85 6.91 -3.63
CA ALA A 68 14.06 8.05 -3.18
C ALA A 68 14.83 8.90 -2.15
N LYS A 69 15.40 8.26 -1.12
CA LYS A 69 16.14 8.97 -0.06
C LYS A 69 17.40 9.66 -0.58
N LYS A 70 18.07 9.10 -1.58
CA LYS A 70 19.25 9.72 -2.21
C LYS A 70 18.96 11.11 -2.77
N VAL A 71 17.73 11.36 -3.23
CA VAL A 71 17.28 12.63 -3.80
C VAL A 71 16.35 13.40 -2.84
N GLY A 72 16.17 12.95 -1.61
CA GLY A 72 15.30 13.59 -0.63
C GLY A 72 13.80 13.42 -0.89
N ALA A 73 13.40 12.48 -1.72
CA ALA A 73 12.00 12.17 -1.98
C ALA A 73 11.40 11.34 -0.85
N LEU A 74 10.12 11.57 -0.54
CA LEU A 74 9.33 10.80 0.41
C LEU A 74 8.85 9.48 -0.23
N VAL A 75 8.58 8.47 0.58
CA VAL A 75 8.07 7.18 0.12
C VAL A 75 6.73 6.85 0.76
N LEU A 76 5.71 6.66 -0.08
CA LEU A 76 4.42 6.12 0.32
C LEU A 76 4.30 4.67 -0.13
N LEU A 77 4.02 3.78 0.81
CA LEU A 77 3.79 2.38 0.57
C LEU A 77 2.30 2.05 0.65
N ASP A 78 1.71 1.67 -0.48
CA ASP A 78 0.38 1.08 -0.50
C ASP A 78 0.46 -0.36 -0.01
N GLY A 79 0.08 -0.56 1.24
CA GLY A 79 0.08 -1.84 1.94
C GLY A 79 -1.24 -2.58 1.87
N ALA A 80 -2.20 -2.14 1.06
CA ALA A 80 -3.55 -2.70 1.05
C ALA A 80 -3.60 -4.22 0.84
N GLN A 81 -2.68 -4.77 0.04
CA GLN A 81 -2.57 -6.22 -0.16
C GLN A 81 -1.50 -6.87 0.72
N SER A 82 -0.47 -6.15 1.11
CA SER A 82 0.64 -6.73 1.88
C SER A 82 0.36 -6.80 3.38
N ALA A 83 -0.39 -5.85 3.94
CA ALA A 83 -0.63 -5.75 5.38
C ALA A 83 -1.19 -7.02 6.02
N PRO A 84 -2.15 -7.76 5.42
CA PRO A 84 -2.67 -9.00 6.00
C PRO A 84 -1.75 -10.21 5.80
N HIS A 85 -0.73 -10.12 4.94
CA HIS A 85 0.06 -11.27 4.48
C HIS A 85 1.54 -11.20 4.84
N LEU A 86 2.08 -10.00 5.00
CA LEU A 86 3.51 -9.77 5.20
C LEU A 86 3.75 -8.92 6.44
N LYS A 87 4.71 -9.33 7.26
CA LYS A 87 5.19 -8.47 8.35
C LYS A 87 5.83 -7.21 7.73
N THR A 88 5.34 -6.04 8.13
CA THR A 88 5.88 -4.76 7.68
C THR A 88 6.47 -4.00 8.86
N ASP A 89 7.75 -3.69 8.80
CA ASP A 89 8.45 -2.87 9.79
C ASP A 89 8.76 -1.50 9.15
N PHE A 90 8.03 -0.49 9.57
CA PHE A 90 8.12 0.86 8.99
C PHE A 90 9.46 1.53 9.28
N GLN A 91 10.06 1.26 10.44
CA GLN A 91 11.36 1.82 10.83
C GLN A 91 12.49 1.18 10.03
N LEU A 92 12.46 -0.15 9.91
CA LEU A 92 13.47 -0.89 9.14
C LEU A 92 13.41 -0.53 7.65
N LEU A 93 12.21 -0.33 7.11
CA LEU A 93 12.01 0.07 5.70
C LEU A 93 12.29 1.54 5.44
N ASP A 94 12.30 2.39 6.47
CA ASP A 94 12.45 3.85 6.38
C ASP A 94 11.47 4.53 5.40
N ILE A 95 10.25 4.03 5.34
CA ILE A 95 9.15 4.64 4.58
C ILE A 95 8.57 5.83 5.33
N ASP A 96 7.91 6.74 4.61
CA ASP A 96 7.35 7.96 5.20
C ASP A 96 5.83 7.87 5.41
N PHE A 97 5.14 7.10 4.57
CA PHE A 97 3.70 6.85 4.64
C PHE A 97 3.37 5.39 4.35
N PHE A 98 2.34 4.89 5.02
CA PHE A 98 1.80 3.55 4.76
C PHE A 98 0.27 3.59 4.85
N ALA A 99 -0.42 2.99 3.88
CA ALA A 99 -1.87 2.91 3.87
C ALA A 99 -2.36 1.46 3.78
N CYS A 100 -3.38 1.11 4.55
CA CYS A 100 -4.06 -0.18 4.43
C CYS A 100 -5.56 -0.08 4.78
N SER A 101 -6.29 -1.16 4.50
CA SER A 101 -7.74 -1.25 4.69
C SER A 101 -8.08 -2.43 5.59
N ALA A 102 -8.93 -2.20 6.60
CA ALA A 102 -9.30 -3.22 7.59
C ALA A 102 -9.98 -4.44 6.96
N HIS A 103 -10.86 -4.25 5.97
CA HIS A 103 -11.60 -5.36 5.35
C HIS A 103 -10.71 -6.38 4.63
N LYS A 104 -9.48 -6.02 4.29
CA LYS A 104 -8.48 -6.96 3.76
C LYS A 104 -7.68 -7.66 4.85
N MET A 105 -7.71 -7.11 6.08
CA MET A 105 -7.03 -7.62 7.27
C MET A 105 -7.99 -8.36 8.20
N LEU A 106 -9.01 -9.05 7.67
CA LEU A 106 -10.07 -9.75 8.41
C LEU A 106 -10.94 -8.83 9.30
N GLY A 107 -10.79 -7.53 9.15
CA GLY A 107 -11.53 -6.50 9.87
C GLY A 107 -12.77 -6.00 9.13
N PRO A 108 -13.49 -5.02 9.71
CA PRO A 108 -14.71 -4.48 9.13
C PRO A 108 -14.47 -3.64 7.89
N THR A 109 -15.52 -3.51 7.06
CA THR A 109 -15.55 -2.57 5.94
C THR A 109 -15.68 -1.12 6.42
N GLY A 110 -15.35 -0.14 5.55
CA GLY A 110 -15.54 1.28 5.83
C GLY A 110 -14.53 1.89 6.80
N ILE A 111 -13.42 1.21 7.05
CA ILE A 111 -12.30 1.72 7.86
C ILE A 111 -10.95 1.25 7.30
N GLY A 112 -9.94 2.05 7.53
CA GLY A 112 -8.54 1.78 7.21
C GLY A 112 -7.65 2.74 8.00
N LEU A 113 -6.36 2.70 7.74
CA LEU A 113 -5.41 3.62 8.37
C LEU A 113 -4.43 4.20 7.35
N LEU A 114 -3.97 5.40 7.65
CA LEU A 114 -2.76 5.99 7.13
C LEU A 114 -1.78 6.14 8.30
N TRP A 115 -0.66 5.45 8.24
CA TRP A 115 0.49 5.71 9.10
C TRP A 115 1.45 6.67 8.40
N ALA A 116 2.03 7.61 9.14
CA ALA A 116 3.09 8.46 8.63
C ALA A 116 4.07 8.84 9.75
N LYS A 117 5.28 9.23 9.37
CA LYS A 117 6.25 9.82 10.31
C LYS A 117 5.66 11.09 10.91
N MET A 118 5.84 11.28 12.22
CA MET A 118 5.27 12.41 12.97
C MET A 118 5.65 13.77 12.39
N GLU A 119 6.87 13.91 11.89
CA GLU A 119 7.38 15.14 11.28
C GLU A 119 6.58 15.58 10.05
N HIS A 120 6.09 14.60 9.25
CA HIS A 120 5.24 14.91 8.11
C HIS A 120 3.83 15.29 8.56
N LEU A 121 3.24 14.52 9.48
CA LEU A 121 1.91 14.83 10.03
C LEU A 121 1.86 16.22 10.68
N ALA A 122 2.93 16.63 11.36
CA ALA A 122 3.00 17.94 12.00
C ALA A 122 2.85 19.09 10.99
N THR A 123 3.43 18.97 9.80
CA THR A 123 3.42 20.01 8.76
C THR A 123 2.24 19.92 7.79
N MET A 124 1.61 18.76 7.65
CA MET A 124 0.45 18.56 6.77
C MET A 124 -0.76 19.35 7.25
N ARG A 125 -1.55 19.86 6.31
CA ARG A 125 -2.88 20.42 6.60
C ARG A 125 -3.90 19.29 6.76
N PRO A 126 -4.97 19.52 7.54
CA PRO A 126 -6.11 18.59 7.55
C PRO A 126 -6.67 18.40 6.14
N PHE A 127 -7.09 17.18 5.83
CA PHE A 127 -7.74 16.84 4.56
C PHE A 127 -9.24 17.15 4.60
N MET A 128 -9.89 16.90 5.74
CA MET A 128 -11.31 17.17 5.97
C MET A 128 -11.46 18.12 7.15
N GLY A 129 -12.51 18.94 7.13
CA GLY A 129 -12.89 19.84 8.23
C GLY A 129 -14.21 19.42 8.87
N GLY A 130 -14.32 19.58 10.20
CA GLY A 130 -15.52 19.25 10.95
C GLY A 130 -15.31 19.37 12.47
N GLY A 131 -16.19 18.77 13.26
CA GLY A 131 -16.02 18.64 14.71
C GLY A 131 -14.82 17.74 15.05
N ASP A 132 -14.42 17.74 16.28
CA ASP A 132 -13.34 16.96 16.92
C ASP A 132 -11.92 17.26 16.43
N MET A 133 -11.73 17.59 15.15
CA MET A 133 -10.42 17.88 14.56
C MET A 133 -9.92 19.30 14.81
N ILE A 134 -10.66 20.12 15.51
CA ILE A 134 -10.39 21.53 15.78
C ILE A 134 -9.99 21.76 17.24
N LEU A 135 -9.15 22.75 17.50
CA LEU A 135 -8.83 23.26 18.85
C LEU A 135 -9.66 24.49 19.16
N THR A 136 -9.65 25.48 18.26
CA THR A 136 -10.46 26.70 18.36
C THR A 136 -11.14 27.02 17.06
N VAL A 137 -12.34 27.60 17.12
CA VAL A 137 -13.11 28.07 15.97
C VAL A 137 -13.64 29.46 16.23
N ASN A 138 -13.49 30.33 15.27
CA ASN A 138 -14.20 31.59 15.18
C ASN A 138 -14.65 31.84 13.73
N MET A 139 -15.33 32.94 13.45
CA MET A 139 -15.93 33.18 12.14
C MET A 139 -14.91 33.39 11.02
N GLU A 140 -13.68 33.77 11.34
CA GLU A 140 -12.65 34.10 10.35
C GLU A 140 -11.57 33.01 10.22
N ASN A 141 -11.28 32.29 11.31
CA ASN A 141 -10.22 31.28 11.33
C ASN A 141 -10.48 30.17 12.34
N SER A 142 -9.72 29.09 12.19
CA SER A 142 -9.73 27.94 13.09
C SER A 142 -8.32 27.45 13.33
N THR A 143 -8.12 26.80 14.47
CA THR A 143 -6.90 26.06 14.78
C THR A 143 -7.22 24.59 14.96
N TRP A 144 -6.24 23.74 14.76
CA TRP A 144 -6.40 22.30 14.68
C TRP A 144 -6.06 21.63 16.00
N ALA A 145 -6.75 20.54 16.29
CA ALA A 145 -6.43 19.63 17.38
C ALA A 145 -5.05 18.98 17.17
N ASP A 146 -4.53 18.34 18.21
CA ASP A 146 -3.29 17.57 18.12
C ASP A 146 -3.46 16.33 17.21
N ILE A 147 -2.33 15.79 16.75
CA ILE A 147 -2.28 14.55 15.98
C ILE A 147 -2.61 13.38 16.94
N PRO A 148 -3.45 12.42 16.57
CA PRO A 148 -4.03 12.19 15.23
C PRO A 148 -5.36 12.90 14.97
N ALA A 149 -6.06 13.44 15.98
CA ALA A 149 -7.39 14.03 15.87
C ALA A 149 -7.48 15.11 14.77
N LYS A 150 -6.41 15.88 14.55
CA LYS A 150 -6.27 16.85 13.46
C LYS A 150 -6.73 16.31 12.08
N PHE A 151 -6.62 15.01 11.82
CA PHE A 151 -6.94 14.37 10.54
C PHE A 151 -8.25 13.57 10.57
N GLU A 152 -8.97 13.57 11.71
CA GLU A 152 -10.16 12.75 11.92
C GLU A 152 -11.37 13.65 12.20
N ALA A 153 -12.02 14.13 11.13
CA ALA A 153 -13.15 15.04 11.22
C ALA A 153 -14.46 14.33 11.54
N GLY A 154 -15.14 14.81 12.58
CA GLY A 154 -16.43 14.29 13.06
C GLY A 154 -16.30 13.05 13.91
N THR A 155 -17.45 12.52 14.38
CA THR A 155 -17.49 11.29 15.18
C THR A 155 -16.89 10.13 14.39
N PRO A 156 -15.83 9.47 14.88
CA PRO A 156 -15.16 8.40 14.14
C PRO A 156 -16.03 7.14 14.04
N ASN A 157 -15.66 6.24 13.13
CA ASN A 157 -16.25 4.90 13.05
C ASN A 157 -15.79 4.03 14.24
N ILE A 158 -16.38 4.26 15.43
CA ILE A 158 -15.95 3.66 16.69
C ILE A 158 -16.00 2.13 16.62
N ALA A 159 -17.12 1.56 16.17
CA ALA A 159 -17.29 0.11 16.05
C ALA A 159 -16.28 -0.49 15.05
N GLY A 160 -16.05 0.21 13.94
CA GLY A 160 -15.05 -0.19 12.95
C GLY A 160 -13.63 -0.17 13.51
N ALA A 161 -13.27 0.84 14.30
CA ALA A 161 -11.95 0.94 14.92
C ALA A 161 -11.69 -0.18 15.92
N ILE A 162 -12.67 -0.49 16.79
CA ILE A 162 -12.58 -1.60 17.74
C ILE A 162 -12.45 -2.94 16.99
N GLY A 163 -13.30 -3.16 15.99
CA GLY A 163 -13.23 -4.39 15.18
C GLY A 163 -11.93 -4.52 14.40
N PHE A 164 -11.36 -3.41 13.93
CA PHE A 164 -10.05 -3.42 13.26
C PHE A 164 -8.93 -3.76 14.25
N GLY A 165 -8.95 -3.19 15.46
CA GLY A 165 -7.99 -3.55 16.52
C GLY A 165 -8.04 -5.05 16.82
N THR A 166 -9.24 -5.62 17.02
CA THR A 166 -9.43 -7.07 17.24
C THR A 166 -8.88 -7.91 16.08
N ALA A 167 -9.05 -7.46 14.83
CA ALA A 167 -8.49 -8.15 13.67
C ALA A 167 -6.95 -8.11 13.66
N CYS A 168 -6.35 -7.00 14.06
CA CYS A 168 -4.90 -6.89 14.21
C CYS A 168 -4.37 -7.85 15.28
N ASP A 169 -5.04 -7.93 16.44
CA ASP A 169 -4.69 -8.85 17.52
C ASP A 169 -4.77 -10.31 17.03
N TYR A 170 -5.84 -10.67 16.32
CA TYR A 170 -5.99 -12.00 15.74
C TYR A 170 -4.87 -12.37 14.78
N LEU A 171 -4.49 -11.46 13.86
CA LEU A 171 -3.38 -11.68 12.94
C LEU A 171 -2.04 -11.82 13.67
N ALA A 172 -1.85 -11.04 14.73
CA ALA A 172 -0.65 -11.12 15.56
C ALA A 172 -0.58 -12.46 16.33
N ASP A 173 -1.70 -12.95 16.86
CA ASP A 173 -1.79 -14.23 17.56
C ASP A 173 -1.55 -15.43 16.64
N VAL A 174 -2.07 -15.41 15.41
CA VAL A 174 -1.76 -16.41 14.38
C VAL A 174 -0.27 -16.34 14.01
N GLY A 175 0.28 -15.15 14.00
CA GLY A 175 1.66 -14.86 13.65
C GLY A 175 1.86 -14.64 12.16
N MET A 176 2.30 -13.43 11.79
CA MET A 176 2.48 -13.03 10.39
C MET A 176 3.44 -13.94 9.61
N GLN A 177 4.45 -14.52 10.28
CA GLN A 177 5.34 -15.48 9.63
C GLN A 177 4.64 -16.81 9.33
N ASN A 178 3.80 -17.29 10.25
CA ASN A 178 3.02 -18.53 10.02
C ASN A 178 2.04 -18.36 8.86
N ILE A 179 1.40 -17.19 8.77
CA ILE A 179 0.52 -16.84 7.63
C ILE A 179 1.33 -16.90 6.33
N ARG A 180 2.48 -16.24 6.29
CA ARG A 180 3.34 -16.20 5.10
C ARG A 180 3.82 -17.59 4.69
N ASP A 181 4.28 -18.40 5.62
CA ASP A 181 4.78 -19.75 5.35
C ASP A 181 3.68 -20.66 4.80
N HIS A 182 2.48 -20.58 5.38
CA HIS A 182 1.32 -21.31 4.88
C HIS A 182 0.92 -20.88 3.47
N GLU A 183 0.86 -19.57 3.23
CA GLU A 183 0.53 -19.03 1.89
C GLU A 183 1.55 -19.43 0.83
N MET A 184 2.85 -19.40 1.15
CA MET A 184 3.89 -19.87 0.24
C MET A 184 3.69 -21.34 -0.15
N GLN A 185 3.36 -22.20 0.81
CA GLN A 185 3.14 -23.61 0.57
C GLN A 185 1.95 -23.88 -0.36
N ILE A 186 0.79 -23.28 -0.05
CA ILE A 186 -0.42 -23.48 -0.89
C ILE A 186 -0.29 -22.81 -2.25
N THR A 187 0.38 -21.67 -2.33
CA THR A 187 0.63 -20.97 -3.59
C THR A 187 1.55 -21.80 -4.49
N GLN A 188 2.66 -22.33 -3.96
CA GLN A 188 3.56 -23.17 -4.74
C GLN A 188 2.84 -24.46 -5.21
N TYR A 189 2.06 -25.08 -4.33
CA TYR A 189 1.25 -26.23 -4.72
C TYR A 189 0.30 -25.91 -5.88
N ALA A 190 -0.37 -24.75 -5.83
CA ALA A 190 -1.27 -24.33 -6.91
C ALA A 190 -0.53 -24.03 -8.22
N LEU A 191 0.61 -23.33 -8.16
CA LEU A 191 1.46 -23.04 -9.32
C LEU A 191 1.93 -24.34 -10.00
N ASP A 192 2.46 -25.30 -9.24
CA ASP A 192 2.95 -26.59 -9.74
C ASP A 192 1.84 -27.41 -10.44
N ARG A 193 0.57 -27.20 -10.05
CA ARG A 193 -0.58 -27.83 -10.68
C ARG A 193 -1.05 -27.11 -11.94
N LEU A 194 -1.07 -25.77 -11.91
CA LEU A 194 -1.48 -24.97 -13.06
C LEU A 194 -0.49 -25.07 -14.21
N GLU A 195 0.80 -25.11 -13.95
CA GLU A 195 1.85 -25.31 -14.98
C GLU A 195 1.74 -26.63 -15.74
N LYS A 196 1.12 -27.66 -15.15
CA LYS A 196 0.90 -28.95 -15.81
C LYS A 196 -0.29 -28.97 -16.76
N ILE A 197 -1.06 -27.90 -16.82
CA ILE A 197 -2.24 -27.79 -17.69
C ILE A 197 -1.82 -27.03 -18.95
N GLU A 198 -1.65 -27.72 -20.06
CA GLU A 198 -1.12 -27.19 -21.33
C GLU A 198 -1.83 -25.92 -21.84
N ARG A 199 -3.12 -25.76 -21.49
CA ARG A 199 -3.94 -24.61 -21.93
C ARG A 199 -3.91 -23.44 -20.96
N VAL A 200 -3.16 -23.51 -19.86
CA VAL A 200 -3.12 -22.48 -18.83
C VAL A 200 -1.82 -21.68 -18.96
N GLN A 201 -1.98 -20.35 -19.03
CA GLN A 201 -0.89 -19.39 -18.92
C GLN A 201 -1.01 -18.64 -17.60
N VAL A 202 -0.06 -18.85 -16.71
CA VAL A 202 0.02 -18.12 -15.43
C VAL A 202 0.76 -16.80 -15.61
N PHE A 203 0.27 -15.74 -14.96
CA PHE A 203 0.90 -14.42 -14.96
C PHE A 203 1.59 -14.13 -13.62
N GLY A 204 2.66 -13.32 -13.67
CA GLY A 204 3.49 -12.97 -12.51
C GLY A 204 4.49 -14.06 -12.14
N PRO A 205 5.22 -13.88 -11.03
CA PRO A 205 6.29 -14.80 -10.63
C PRO A 205 5.78 -16.22 -10.38
N LEU A 206 6.50 -17.24 -10.86
CA LEU A 206 6.21 -18.65 -10.60
C LEU A 206 6.83 -19.15 -9.28
N ASP A 207 7.61 -18.32 -8.63
CA ASP A 207 8.23 -18.55 -7.33
C ASP A 207 7.34 -17.95 -6.22
N SER A 208 6.79 -18.81 -5.35
CA SER A 208 5.91 -18.41 -4.25
C SER A 208 6.60 -17.47 -3.23
N THR A 209 7.94 -17.44 -3.18
CA THR A 209 8.66 -16.48 -2.32
C THR A 209 8.55 -15.05 -2.81
N LYS A 210 8.33 -14.85 -4.11
CA LYS A 210 8.23 -13.54 -4.78
C LYS A 210 6.81 -13.06 -5.01
N ARG A 211 5.82 -13.83 -4.56
CA ARG A 211 4.40 -13.48 -4.71
C ARG A 211 3.58 -13.82 -3.47
N GLY A 212 2.44 -13.16 -3.32
CA GLY A 212 1.39 -13.53 -2.37
C GLY A 212 0.45 -14.59 -2.94
N GLY A 213 -0.64 -14.88 -2.24
CA GLY A 213 -1.61 -15.93 -2.58
C GLY A 213 -2.48 -15.68 -3.82
N VAL A 214 -2.26 -14.59 -4.56
CA VAL A 214 -3.01 -14.28 -5.80
C VAL A 214 -2.34 -14.95 -6.99
N ILE A 215 -3.11 -15.72 -7.77
CA ILE A 215 -2.67 -16.35 -9.02
C ILE A 215 -3.63 -15.94 -10.14
N SER A 216 -3.17 -15.10 -11.04
CA SER A 216 -3.89 -14.76 -12.26
C SER A 216 -3.43 -15.65 -13.42
N PHE A 217 -4.38 -16.17 -14.18
CA PHE A 217 -4.07 -17.01 -15.32
C PHE A 217 -5.12 -16.88 -16.42
N ASN A 218 -4.74 -17.19 -17.64
CA ASN A 218 -5.64 -17.38 -18.77
C ASN A 218 -5.75 -18.86 -19.12
N VAL A 219 -6.89 -19.24 -19.69
CA VAL A 219 -7.08 -20.56 -20.30
C VAL A 219 -7.27 -20.34 -21.81
N ASP A 220 -6.41 -20.96 -22.61
CA ASP A 220 -6.47 -20.81 -24.07
C ASP A 220 -7.84 -21.17 -24.63
N GLY A 221 -8.39 -20.27 -25.48
CA GLY A 221 -9.71 -20.40 -26.07
C GLY A 221 -10.90 -20.13 -25.14
N ILE A 222 -10.67 -19.63 -23.90
CA ILE A 222 -11.72 -19.22 -22.97
C ILE A 222 -11.51 -17.74 -22.63
N HIS A 223 -12.53 -16.92 -22.88
CA HIS A 223 -12.51 -15.50 -22.47
C HIS A 223 -12.80 -15.41 -20.98
N PRO A 224 -12.02 -14.60 -20.18
CA PRO A 224 -12.26 -14.38 -18.75
C PRO A 224 -13.62 -13.73 -18.48
#